data_68ee7828cd378c25ad1bb4f818a75876
#
_entry.id   68ee7828cd378c25ad1bb4f818a75876
#
_cell.length_a   1.000
_cell.length_b   1.000
_cell.length_c   1.000
_cell.angle_alpha   90.00
_cell.angle_beta   90.00
_cell.angle_gamma   90.00
#
_symmetry.space_group_name_H-M   'P 1'
#
loop_
_entity.id
_entity.type
_entity.pdbx_description
1 polymer ?
#
loop_
_entity_poly.entity_id
_entity_poly.type
_entity_poly.pdbx_seq_one_letter_code
_entity_poly.pdbx_strand_id
1 'polypeptide(L)'
;MYSATKHAVNAFVHATRQEIIGSGVRLGAIAPGIVLNELWGVDQGASIDDQVARHQGMRSEDVAEALVFMIKQPRHVTVRDLVMVPTAQPI
;
A
#
# COMPACT_ATOMS: atom_id res chain seq x y z
N MET A 1 11.91 11.12 11.97
CA MET A 1 10.49 11.35 12.26
C MET A 1 9.57 10.39 11.50
N TYR A 2 9.66 10.42 10.17
CA TYR A 2 8.83 9.56 9.36
C TYR A 2 9.04 8.07 9.69
N SER A 3 10.29 7.66 9.83
CA SER A 3 10.62 6.27 10.12
C SER A 3 10.05 5.81 11.47
N ALA A 4 10.19 6.66 12.49
CA ALA A 4 9.63 6.34 13.80
C ALA A 4 8.11 6.25 13.77
N THR A 5 7.46 7.16 13.05
CA THR A 5 6.00 7.14 12.89
C THR A 5 5.54 5.86 12.20
N LYS A 6 6.25 5.44 11.15
CA LYS A 6 5.93 4.20 10.45
C LYS A 6 6.05 2.99 11.35
N HIS A 7 7.11 2.92 12.15
CA HIS A 7 7.29 1.81 13.08
C HIS A 7 6.17 1.78 14.13
N ALA A 8 5.76 2.96 14.61
CA ALA A 8 4.68 3.03 15.59
C ALA A 8 3.36 2.54 14.99
N VAL A 9 3.04 2.93 13.75
CA VAL A 9 1.83 2.48 13.08
C VAL A 9 1.87 0.96 12.87
N ASN A 10 2.99 0.44 12.41
CA ASN A 10 3.14 -1.00 12.18
C ASN A 10 2.99 -1.80 13.48
N ALA A 11 3.53 -1.30 14.57
CA ALA A 11 3.40 -1.94 15.87
C ALA A 11 1.95 -1.94 16.34
N PHE A 12 1.25 -0.83 16.14
CA PHE A 12 -0.16 -0.70 16.50
C PHE A 12 -1.01 -1.70 15.69
N VAL A 13 -0.78 -1.78 14.39
CA VAL A 13 -1.53 -2.69 13.53
C VAL A 13 -1.26 -4.14 13.96
N HIS A 14 -0.02 -4.47 14.27
CA HIS A 14 0.35 -5.81 14.69
C HIS A 14 -0.33 -6.19 16.01
N ALA A 15 -0.33 -5.29 16.97
CA ALA A 15 -0.97 -5.52 18.26
C ALA A 15 -2.48 -5.67 18.11
N THR A 16 -3.10 -4.82 17.29
CA THR A 16 -4.54 -4.90 17.03
C THR A 16 -4.90 -6.23 16.38
N ARG A 17 -4.07 -6.69 15.44
CA ARG A 17 -4.30 -7.96 14.77
C ARG A 17 -4.36 -9.12 15.77
N GLN A 18 -3.48 -9.08 16.77
CA GLN A 18 -3.49 -10.12 17.81
C GLN A 18 -4.75 -10.08 18.66
N GLU A 19 -5.24 -8.87 18.95
CA GLU A 19 -6.44 -8.72 19.78
C GLU A 19 -7.71 -9.21 19.09
N ILE A 20 -7.78 -9.14 17.77
CA ILE A 20 -8.98 -9.51 17.03
C ILE A 20 -8.97 -10.94 16.53
N ILE A 21 -7.92 -11.69 16.85
CA ILE A 21 -7.83 -13.08 16.43
C ILE A 21 -9.04 -13.84 16.98
N GLY A 22 -9.70 -14.63 16.14
CA GLY A 22 -10.89 -15.37 16.53
C GLY A 22 -12.20 -14.59 16.50
N SER A 23 -12.14 -13.27 16.24
CA SER A 23 -13.35 -12.45 16.20
C SER A 23 -14.07 -12.50 14.85
N GLY A 24 -13.41 -13.00 13.80
CA GLY A 24 -13.94 -12.96 12.45
C GLY A 24 -13.60 -11.67 11.71
N VAL A 25 -12.97 -10.71 12.37
CA VAL A 25 -12.52 -9.48 11.74
C VAL A 25 -11.14 -9.71 11.14
N ARG A 26 -10.93 -9.22 9.93
CA ARG A 26 -9.65 -9.33 9.25
C ARG A 26 -8.99 -7.96 9.20
N LEU A 27 -7.71 -7.91 9.51
CA LEU A 27 -6.95 -6.68 9.47
C LEU A 27 -5.73 -6.89 8.58
N GLY A 28 -5.65 -6.12 7.52
CA GLY A 28 -4.52 -6.11 6.62
C GLY A 28 -3.94 -4.73 6.49
N ALA A 29 -2.72 -4.67 6.00
CA ALA A 29 -2.03 -3.41 5.77
C ALA A 29 -1.47 -3.42 4.36
N ILE A 30 -1.58 -2.28 3.68
CA ILE A 30 -0.99 -2.09 2.37
C ILE A 30 0.07 -1.00 2.47
N ALA A 31 1.23 -1.25 1.89
CA ALA A 31 2.35 -0.32 1.94
C ALA A 31 2.80 -0.02 0.50
N PRO A 32 2.22 0.99 -0.14
CA PRO A 32 2.62 1.35 -1.49
C PRO A 32 3.88 2.22 -1.47
N GLY A 33 4.69 2.07 -2.52
CA GLY A 33 5.78 2.99 -2.78
C GLY A 33 5.27 4.27 -3.41
N ILE A 34 5.98 4.78 -4.42
CA ILE A 34 5.63 6.06 -5.05
C ILE A 34 4.31 5.93 -5.80
N VAL A 35 3.31 6.69 -5.36
CA VAL A 35 2.01 6.78 -6.02
C VAL A 35 1.88 8.19 -6.60
N LEU A 36 1.58 8.25 -7.88
CA LEU A 36 1.48 9.50 -8.60
C LEU A 36 0.03 9.98 -8.62
N ASN A 37 -0.19 11.20 -8.18
CA ASN A 37 -1.51 11.82 -8.23
C ASN A 37 -1.33 13.33 -8.36
N GLU A 38 -2.43 14.07 -8.35
CA GLU A 38 -2.39 15.51 -8.55
C GLU A 38 -1.66 16.26 -7.43
N LEU A 39 -1.54 15.66 -6.26
CA LEU A 39 -0.83 16.25 -5.14
C LEU A 39 0.66 15.95 -5.16
N TRP A 40 1.07 14.88 -5.80
CA TRP A 40 2.44 14.38 -5.82
C TRP A 40 2.88 14.04 -7.23
N GLY A 41 4.06 14.48 -7.63
CA GLY A 41 4.70 13.93 -8.82
C GLY A 41 4.22 14.47 -10.16
N VAL A 42 3.22 15.34 -10.19
CA VAL A 42 2.71 15.87 -11.45
C VAL A 42 3.31 17.21 -11.79
N ASP A 43 3.94 17.85 -10.85
CA ASP A 43 4.43 19.23 -10.95
C ASP A 43 5.81 19.35 -11.59
N GLN A 44 6.42 18.26 -11.97
CA GLN A 44 7.79 18.24 -12.47
C GLN A 44 7.88 18.23 -13.98
N GLY A 45 6.81 18.60 -14.68
CA GLY A 45 6.80 18.64 -16.12
C GLY A 45 6.66 17.28 -16.78
N ALA A 46 6.67 16.21 -16.04
CA ALA A 46 6.43 14.86 -16.56
C ALA A 46 5.03 14.43 -16.19
N SER A 47 4.30 13.89 -17.15
CA SER A 47 2.95 13.40 -16.91
C SER A 47 2.99 12.11 -16.08
N ILE A 48 1.86 11.81 -15.46
CA ILE A 48 1.72 10.53 -14.76
C ILE A 48 1.95 9.37 -15.73
N ASP A 49 1.41 9.49 -16.95
CA ASP A 49 1.56 8.45 -17.96
C ASP A 49 3.02 8.19 -18.30
N ASP A 50 3.81 9.26 -18.45
CA ASP A 50 5.23 9.12 -18.76
C ASP A 50 5.99 8.41 -17.63
N GLN A 51 5.70 8.76 -16.39
CA GLN A 51 6.37 8.16 -15.25
C GLN A 51 5.98 6.70 -15.09
N VAL A 52 4.72 6.37 -15.30
CA VAL A 52 4.26 4.98 -15.25
C VAL A 52 4.91 4.18 -16.38
N ALA A 53 5.02 4.77 -17.58
CA ALA A 53 5.68 4.09 -18.70
C ALA A 53 7.16 3.79 -18.40
N ARG A 54 7.80 4.61 -17.58
CA ARG A 54 9.19 4.38 -17.16
C ARG A 54 9.29 3.52 -15.91
N HIS A 55 8.19 3.01 -15.41
CA HIS A 55 8.11 2.19 -14.21
C HIS A 55 8.59 2.91 -12.96
N GLN A 56 8.41 4.23 -12.90
CA GLN A 56 8.91 5.07 -11.81
C GLN A 56 7.84 5.43 -10.79
N GLY A 57 6.59 5.10 -11.06
CA GLY A 57 5.52 5.40 -10.15
C GLY A 57 4.30 4.54 -10.43
N MET A 58 3.39 4.48 -9.48
CA MET A 58 2.14 3.75 -9.61
C MET A 58 0.98 4.74 -9.68
N ARG A 59 -0.13 4.30 -10.22
CA ARG A 59 -1.38 5.06 -10.19
C ARG A 59 -2.16 4.72 -8.93
N SER A 60 -3.03 5.65 -8.53
CA SER A 60 -3.94 5.36 -7.42
C SER A 60 -4.78 4.12 -7.69
N GLU A 61 -5.14 3.89 -8.96
CA GLU A 61 -5.92 2.71 -9.36
C GLU A 61 -5.17 1.41 -9.09
N ASP A 62 -3.84 1.42 -9.19
CA ASP A 62 -3.04 0.23 -8.90
C ASP A 62 -3.16 -0.15 -7.43
N VAL A 63 -3.14 0.84 -6.55
CA VAL A 63 -3.30 0.60 -5.12
C VAL A 63 -4.72 0.14 -4.82
N ALA A 64 -5.71 0.75 -5.47
CA ALA A 64 -7.11 0.36 -5.28
C ALA A 64 -7.35 -1.09 -5.71
N GLU A 65 -6.75 -1.52 -6.80
CA GLU A 65 -6.88 -2.91 -7.24
C GLU A 65 -6.26 -3.89 -6.24
N ALA A 66 -5.12 -3.53 -5.67
CA ALA A 66 -4.50 -4.34 -4.64
C ALA A 66 -5.38 -4.44 -3.40
N LEU A 67 -6.02 -3.35 -3.01
CA LEU A 67 -6.94 -3.34 -1.89
C LEU A 67 -8.14 -4.25 -2.15
N VAL A 68 -8.70 -4.20 -3.35
CA VAL A 68 -9.80 -5.08 -3.74
C VAL A 68 -9.37 -6.54 -3.66
N PHE A 69 -8.16 -6.86 -4.11
CA PHE A 69 -7.62 -8.20 -4.00
C PHE A 69 -7.60 -8.68 -2.55
N MET A 70 -7.16 -7.82 -1.64
CA MET A 70 -7.11 -8.16 -0.22
C MET A 70 -8.51 -8.43 0.35
N ILE A 71 -9.47 -7.61 -0.03
CA ILE A 71 -10.84 -7.72 0.47
C ILE A 71 -11.56 -8.94 -0.08
N LYS A 72 -11.26 -9.31 -1.31
CA LYS A 72 -11.95 -10.41 -2.01
C LYS A 72 -11.53 -11.80 -1.57
N GLN A 73 -10.53 -11.92 -0.71
CA GLN A 73 -10.08 -13.23 -0.28
C GLN A 73 -11.20 -13.95 0.50
N PRO A 74 -11.23 -15.28 0.44
CA PRO A 74 -12.22 -16.05 1.21
C PRO A 74 -12.11 -15.73 2.69
N ARG A 75 -13.18 -15.96 3.42
CA ARG A 75 -13.25 -15.55 4.84
C ARG A 75 -12.18 -16.20 5.71
N HIS A 76 -11.67 -17.34 5.32
CA HIS A 76 -10.62 -18.03 6.08
C HIS A 76 -9.21 -17.57 5.71
N VAL A 77 -9.09 -16.60 4.81
CA VAL A 77 -7.80 -16.09 4.35
C VAL A 77 -7.72 -14.60 4.66
N THR A 78 -6.64 -14.20 5.30
CA THR A 78 -6.32 -12.79 5.50
C THR A 78 -5.01 -12.48 4.78
N VAL A 79 -5.05 -11.51 3.87
CA VAL A 79 -3.81 -10.96 3.34
C VAL A 79 -3.33 -9.96 4.37
N ARG A 80 -2.34 -10.36 5.12
CA ARG A 80 -1.89 -9.61 6.28
C ARG A 80 -1.13 -8.35 5.91
N ASP A 81 -0.19 -8.49 4.98
CA ASP A 81 0.65 -7.38 4.54
C ASP A 81 0.82 -7.46 3.04
N LEU A 82 0.71 -6.33 2.37
CA LEU A 82 0.94 -6.26 0.94
C LEU A 82 1.83 -5.05 0.68
N VAL A 83 3.02 -5.31 0.16
CA VAL A 83 3.98 -4.26 -0.20
C VAL A 83 4.05 -4.21 -1.71
N MET A 84 3.89 -3.02 -2.26
CA MET A 84 3.96 -2.84 -3.72
C MET A 84 4.74 -1.58 -4.01
N VAL A 85 5.64 -1.68 -4.98
CA VAL A 85 6.48 -0.57 -5.38
C VAL A 85 6.53 -0.50 -6.90
N PRO A 86 6.76 0.69 -7.47
CA PRO A 86 7.04 0.77 -8.90
C PRO A 86 8.26 -0.07 -9.25
N THR A 87 8.23 -0.69 -10.39
CA THR A 87 9.28 -1.63 -10.79
C THR A 87 10.68 -0.98 -10.76
N ALA A 88 10.77 0.29 -11.11
CA ALA A 88 12.05 0.99 -11.14
C ALA A 88 12.41 1.68 -9.82
N GLN A 89 11.57 1.58 -8.80
CA GLN A 89 11.90 2.19 -7.51
C GLN A 89 12.90 1.31 -6.76
N PRO A 90 14.02 1.88 -6.29
CA PRO A 90 14.94 1.14 -5.43
C PRO A 90 14.26 0.73 -4.13
N ILE A 91 14.57 -0.45 -3.69
CA ILE A 91 13.97 -0.98 -2.46
C ILE A 91 14.94 -0.82 -1.30
#